data_e9e594d469983450808f52dc5bb1ea5c
#
_entry.id   e9e594d469983450808f52dc5bb1ea5c
#
_cell.length_a   1.000
_cell.length_b   1.000
_cell.length_c   1.000
_cell.angle_alpha   90.00
_cell.angle_beta   90.00
_cell.angle_gamma   90.00
#
_symmetry.space_group_name_H-M   'P 1'
#
loop_
_entity.id
_entity.type
_entity.pdbx_description
1 polymer ?
#
loop_
_entity_poly.entity_id
_entity_poly.type
_entity_poly.pdbx_seq_one_letter_code
_entity_poly.pdbx_strand_id
1 'polypeptide(L)'
;MIAGHHMDTIRSVTRIRLRSVEEPLDRPAAAWEAVRFLSTAEALGLLPASPESIETLDVRTVRAVLKEAAAAGVARQALAEADSRDERDADAWVDVLVHANVALADCPIPDRTWPGLADLLGIDLLAKLVGVAPASARRYLAGDRATPDAVAARLHWIALIAGDLAGSYNEFGIRRWFSRARSQLDGKAPADVLAGEWSPDDQGPRAVRTLATRLLDAAAT
;
A
#
# COMPACT_ATOMS: atom_id res chain seq x y z
N MET A 1 33.49 -32.55 -0.84
CA MET A 1 32.13 -32.30 -1.33
C MET A 1 31.45 -31.44 -0.29
N ILE A 2 31.54 -30.09 -0.43
CA ILE A 2 31.02 -29.11 0.53
C ILE A 2 29.75 -28.56 -0.07
N ALA A 3 28.61 -28.91 0.56
CA ALA A 3 27.31 -28.40 0.20
C ALA A 3 27.26 -26.91 0.53
N GLY A 4 27.16 -26.08 -0.50
CA GLY A 4 26.92 -24.65 -0.35
C GLY A 4 25.53 -24.43 0.22
N HIS A 5 25.45 -23.92 1.45
CA HIS A 5 24.24 -23.34 1.99
C HIS A 5 23.92 -22.07 1.19
N HIS A 6 22.92 -22.17 0.35
CA HIS A 6 22.27 -21.01 -0.23
C HIS A 6 21.56 -20.29 0.92
N MET A 7 22.19 -19.26 1.46
CA MET A 7 21.50 -18.30 2.32
C MET A 7 20.48 -17.59 1.43
N ASP A 8 19.22 -18.03 1.51
CA ASP A 8 18.09 -17.22 1.06
C ASP A 8 18.18 -15.87 1.78
N THR A 9 18.66 -14.88 1.07
CA THR A 9 18.58 -13.49 1.49
C THR A 9 17.10 -13.18 1.65
N ILE A 10 16.63 -13.07 2.90
CA ILE A 10 15.29 -12.59 3.22
C ILE A 10 15.19 -11.20 2.59
N ARG A 11 14.63 -11.12 1.38
CA ARG A 11 14.30 -9.87 0.74
C ARG A 11 13.23 -9.21 1.61
N SER A 12 13.57 -8.13 2.27
CA SER A 12 12.58 -7.25 2.88
C SER A 12 11.64 -6.77 1.78
N VAL A 13 10.36 -7.06 1.91
CA VAL A 13 9.33 -6.69 0.93
C VAL A 13 9.09 -5.19 0.94
N THR A 14 9.24 -4.54 2.11
CA THR A 14 9.11 -3.10 2.24
C THR A 14 10.35 -2.39 1.74
N ARG A 15 10.20 -1.62 0.67
CA ARG A 15 11.29 -0.85 0.02
C ARG A 15 11.44 0.55 0.59
N ILE A 16 10.44 1.06 1.31
CA ILE A 16 10.47 2.39 1.92
C ILE A 16 11.14 2.28 3.29
N ARG A 17 12.30 2.95 3.45
CA ARG A 17 13.10 2.97 4.69
C ARG A 17 13.64 4.37 4.92
N LEU A 18 12.76 5.34 5.12
CA LEU A 18 13.12 6.75 5.23
C LEU A 18 14.11 7.00 6.36
N ARG A 19 15.22 7.68 6.02
CA ARG A 19 16.26 8.16 6.92
C ARG A 19 16.37 9.67 6.90
N SER A 20 15.95 10.30 5.80
CA SER A 20 15.97 11.73 5.61
C SER A 20 14.73 12.22 4.88
N VAL A 21 14.36 13.45 5.17
CA VAL A 21 13.32 14.20 4.46
C VAL A 21 13.93 15.51 4.02
N GLU A 22 13.80 15.86 2.74
CA GLU A 22 14.35 17.07 2.15
C GLU A 22 13.27 18.12 1.92
N GLU A 23 13.68 19.40 1.93
CA GLU A 23 12.79 20.50 1.55
C GLU A 23 12.24 20.31 0.13
N PRO A 24 10.97 20.65 -0.10
CA PRO A 24 9.99 21.28 0.82
C PRO A 24 9.14 20.27 1.60
N LEU A 25 9.43 18.97 1.50
CA LEU A 25 8.62 17.90 2.10
C LEU A 25 8.92 17.67 3.60
N ASP A 26 9.86 18.41 4.18
CA ASP A 26 10.21 18.39 5.61
C ASP A 26 9.18 19.09 6.51
N ARG A 27 8.24 19.86 5.93
CA ARG A 27 7.11 20.42 6.67
C ARG A 27 6.12 19.33 7.07
N PRO A 28 5.60 19.34 8.32
CA PRO A 28 4.79 18.24 8.85
C PRO A 28 3.63 17.79 7.95
N ALA A 29 2.86 18.73 7.38
CA ALA A 29 1.76 18.41 6.49
C ALA A 29 2.22 17.74 5.19
N ALA A 30 3.29 18.26 4.56
CA ALA A 30 3.84 17.71 3.33
C ALA A 30 4.48 16.34 3.57
N ALA A 31 5.25 16.19 4.66
CA ALA A 31 5.86 14.91 5.06
C ALA A 31 4.79 13.83 5.27
N TRP A 32 3.71 14.18 5.98
CA TRP A 32 2.59 13.28 6.24
C TRP A 32 1.95 12.75 4.95
N GLU A 33 1.53 13.66 4.08
CA GLU A 33 0.89 13.28 2.82
C GLU A 33 1.85 12.50 1.90
N ALA A 34 3.13 12.83 1.89
CA ALA A 34 4.14 12.14 1.09
C ALA A 34 4.42 10.73 1.60
N VAL A 35 4.55 10.53 2.91
CA VAL A 35 4.72 9.20 3.52
C VAL A 35 3.49 8.33 3.22
N ARG A 36 2.28 8.87 3.40
CA ARG A 36 1.04 8.19 3.09
C ARG A 36 0.98 7.79 1.61
N PHE A 37 1.31 8.72 0.70
CA PHE A 37 1.35 8.46 -0.73
C PHE A 37 2.33 7.33 -1.08
N LEU A 38 3.56 7.38 -0.59
CA LEU A 38 4.56 6.34 -0.85
C LEU A 38 4.14 4.98 -0.31
N SER A 39 3.65 4.91 0.93
CA SER A 39 3.21 3.66 1.55
C SER A 39 2.03 3.03 0.81
N THR A 40 1.06 3.84 0.38
CA THR A 40 -0.07 3.37 -0.44
C THR A 40 0.41 2.92 -1.82
N ALA A 41 1.28 3.69 -2.47
CA ALA A 41 1.86 3.34 -3.77
C ALA A 41 2.67 2.03 -3.71
N GLU A 42 3.42 1.80 -2.64
CA GLU A 42 4.12 0.52 -2.41
C GLU A 42 3.15 -0.65 -2.32
N ALA A 43 2.11 -0.53 -1.51
CA ALA A 43 1.09 -1.57 -1.33
C ALA A 43 0.31 -1.85 -2.63
N LEU A 44 0.16 -0.85 -3.51
CA LEU A 44 -0.46 -0.97 -4.82
C LEU A 44 0.50 -1.47 -5.92
N GLY A 45 1.79 -1.66 -5.62
CA GLY A 45 2.80 -2.09 -6.59
C GLY A 45 3.20 -1.01 -7.60
N LEU A 46 3.15 0.26 -7.18
CA LEU A 46 3.43 1.44 -8.01
C LEU A 46 4.82 2.06 -7.76
N LEU A 47 5.68 1.42 -6.99
CA LEU A 47 7.06 1.91 -6.87
C LEU A 47 7.85 1.63 -8.15
N PRO A 48 8.77 2.53 -8.55
CA PRO A 48 9.65 2.31 -9.70
C PRO A 48 10.39 0.98 -9.61
N ALA A 49 10.65 0.34 -10.75
CA ALA A 49 11.37 -0.93 -10.81
C ALA A 49 12.87 -0.71 -10.51
N SER A 50 13.22 -0.50 -9.25
CA SER A 50 14.59 -0.42 -8.76
C SER A 50 14.78 -1.42 -7.62
N PRO A 51 15.94 -2.10 -7.51
CA PRO A 51 16.22 -2.97 -6.37
C PRO A 51 16.54 -2.18 -5.08
N GLU A 52 16.75 -0.88 -5.17
CA GLU A 52 17.16 -0.03 -4.07
C GLU A 52 15.99 0.38 -3.18
N SER A 53 16.26 0.49 -1.87
CA SER A 53 15.31 1.05 -0.92
C SER A 53 15.21 2.57 -1.11
N ILE A 54 14.01 3.11 -0.91
CA ILE A 54 13.78 4.56 -0.83
C ILE A 54 14.17 5.00 0.58
N GLU A 55 15.32 5.68 0.70
CA GLU A 55 15.84 6.14 1.99
C GLU A 55 15.64 7.65 2.20
N THR A 56 15.44 8.39 1.12
CA THR A 56 15.21 9.84 1.15
C THR A 56 13.82 10.17 0.61
N LEU A 57 13.08 10.95 1.37
CA LEU A 57 11.84 11.55 0.94
C LEU A 57 12.14 12.93 0.35
N ASP A 58 12.10 13.03 -0.97
CA ASP A 58 12.31 14.26 -1.73
C ASP A 58 11.27 14.38 -2.88
N VAL A 59 11.19 15.55 -3.48
CA VAL A 59 10.30 15.84 -4.61
C VAL A 59 10.57 14.90 -5.80
N ARG A 60 11.84 14.52 -6.01
CA ARG A 60 12.25 13.65 -7.11
C ARG A 60 11.70 12.25 -6.92
N THR A 61 11.77 11.72 -5.70
CA THR A 61 11.19 10.42 -5.32
C THR A 61 9.67 10.42 -5.51
N VAL A 62 8.98 11.44 -5.01
CA VAL A 62 7.52 11.58 -5.17
C VAL A 62 7.15 11.62 -6.66
N ARG A 63 7.85 12.45 -7.45
CA ARG A 63 7.59 12.57 -8.90
C ARG A 63 7.85 11.25 -9.65
N ALA A 64 8.86 10.48 -9.26
CA ALA A 64 9.12 9.17 -9.85
C ALA A 64 7.97 8.20 -9.60
N VAL A 65 7.42 8.16 -8.39
CA VAL A 65 6.25 7.32 -8.05
C VAL A 65 4.97 7.83 -8.74
N LEU A 66 4.77 9.15 -8.84
CA LEU A 66 3.65 9.72 -9.62
C LEU A 66 3.70 9.31 -11.09
N LYS A 67 4.90 9.22 -11.70
CA LYS A 67 5.06 8.74 -13.08
C LYS A 67 4.65 7.28 -13.24
N GLU A 68 5.03 6.41 -12.29
CA GLU A 68 4.59 5.00 -12.30
C GLU A 68 3.07 4.88 -12.11
N ALA A 69 2.49 5.68 -11.20
CA ALA A 69 1.03 5.73 -11.01
C ALA A 69 0.32 6.21 -12.28
N ALA A 70 0.81 7.26 -12.92
CA ALA A 70 0.25 7.78 -14.17
C ALA A 70 0.37 6.78 -15.33
N ALA A 71 1.48 6.04 -15.42
CA ALA A 71 1.66 4.97 -16.40
C ALA A 71 0.68 3.81 -16.17
N ALA A 72 0.32 3.53 -14.91
CA ALA A 72 -0.75 2.58 -14.56
C ALA A 72 -2.17 3.14 -14.76
N GLY A 73 -2.31 4.38 -15.19
CA GLY A 73 -3.60 5.04 -15.45
C GLY A 73 -4.17 5.82 -14.27
N VAL A 74 -3.46 5.88 -13.15
CA VAL A 74 -3.89 6.51 -11.89
C VAL A 74 -3.11 7.81 -11.67
N ALA A 75 -3.69 8.80 -10.97
CA ALA A 75 -3.04 10.05 -10.55
C ALA A 75 -2.39 10.88 -11.69
N ARG A 76 -2.89 10.79 -12.94
CA ARG A 76 -2.38 11.59 -14.08
C ARG A 76 -2.49 13.08 -13.85
N GLN A 77 -3.59 13.52 -13.21
CA GLN A 77 -3.78 14.93 -12.88
C GLN A 77 -2.75 15.39 -11.84
N ALA A 78 -2.53 14.62 -10.78
CA ALA A 78 -1.54 14.94 -9.76
C ALA A 78 -0.11 15.02 -10.35
N LEU A 79 0.23 14.17 -11.33
CA LEU A 79 1.50 14.29 -12.06
C LEU A 79 1.60 15.58 -12.85
N ALA A 80 0.55 15.96 -13.59
CA ALA A 80 0.52 17.21 -14.36
C ALA A 80 0.63 18.44 -13.45
N GLU A 81 -0.02 18.41 -12.29
CA GLU A 81 0.13 19.44 -11.26
C GLU A 81 1.56 19.50 -10.73
N ALA A 82 2.16 18.36 -10.38
CA ALA A 82 3.55 18.26 -9.92
C ALA A 82 4.57 18.84 -10.93
N ASP A 83 4.33 18.61 -12.23
CA ASP A 83 5.21 19.12 -13.31
C ASP A 83 5.08 20.63 -13.53
N SER A 84 3.97 21.25 -13.09
CA SER A 84 3.71 22.69 -13.22
C SER A 84 4.03 23.52 -11.97
N ARG A 85 4.34 22.86 -10.82
CA ARG A 85 4.57 23.55 -9.55
C ARG A 85 6.03 23.85 -9.30
N ASP A 86 6.27 24.93 -8.54
CA ASP A 86 7.61 25.22 -8.00
C ASP A 86 8.01 24.11 -7.02
N GLU A 87 9.19 23.55 -7.22
CA GLU A 87 9.74 22.49 -6.36
C GLU A 87 9.95 22.93 -4.91
N ARG A 88 9.98 24.23 -4.62
CA ARG A 88 10.19 24.80 -3.30
C ARG A 88 8.90 25.16 -2.56
N ASP A 89 7.77 25.12 -3.23
CA ASP A 89 6.47 25.48 -2.64
C ASP A 89 5.86 24.26 -1.90
N ALA A 90 6.04 24.22 -0.59
CA ALA A 90 5.54 23.13 0.25
C ALA A 90 4.02 23.02 0.24
N ASP A 91 3.28 24.14 0.21
CA ASP A 91 1.83 24.14 0.23
C ASP A 91 1.29 23.59 -1.09
N ALA A 92 1.91 23.95 -2.21
CA ALA A 92 1.58 23.37 -3.52
C ALA A 92 1.84 21.87 -3.57
N TRP A 93 2.89 21.36 -2.90
CA TRP A 93 3.15 19.92 -2.80
C TRP A 93 2.16 19.19 -1.91
N VAL A 94 1.64 19.82 -0.86
CA VAL A 94 0.53 19.24 -0.06
C VAL A 94 -0.68 19.01 -0.96
N ASP A 95 -1.09 19.98 -1.75
CA ASP A 95 -2.23 19.85 -2.68
C ASP A 95 -2.02 18.70 -3.68
N VAL A 96 -0.85 18.64 -4.32
CA VAL A 96 -0.48 17.56 -5.25
C VAL A 96 -0.60 16.18 -4.59
N LEU A 97 -0.05 16.05 -3.37
CA LEU A 97 -0.05 14.78 -2.64
C LEU A 97 -1.45 14.38 -2.15
N VAL A 98 -2.27 15.34 -1.73
CA VAL A 98 -3.68 15.10 -1.39
C VAL A 98 -4.44 14.57 -2.62
N HIS A 99 -4.31 15.21 -3.78
CA HIS A 99 -4.94 14.74 -5.02
C HIS A 99 -4.42 13.35 -5.44
N ALA A 100 -3.12 13.10 -5.30
CA ALA A 100 -2.54 11.80 -5.57
C ALA A 100 -3.09 10.72 -4.64
N ASN A 101 -3.17 10.97 -3.33
CA ASN A 101 -3.72 10.06 -2.33
C ASN A 101 -5.19 9.74 -2.60
N VAL A 102 -6.01 10.72 -2.99
CA VAL A 102 -7.40 10.50 -3.40
C VAL A 102 -7.45 9.61 -4.64
N ALA A 103 -6.67 9.92 -5.67
CA ALA A 103 -6.64 9.12 -6.90
C ALA A 103 -6.21 7.67 -6.66
N LEU A 104 -5.21 7.44 -5.78
CA LEU A 104 -4.80 6.10 -5.38
C LEU A 104 -5.90 5.36 -4.61
N ALA A 105 -6.68 6.06 -3.78
CA ALA A 105 -7.75 5.44 -3.00
C ALA A 105 -8.95 4.99 -3.85
N ASP A 106 -9.18 5.62 -5.01
CA ASP A 106 -10.37 5.41 -5.83
C ASP A 106 -10.18 4.44 -7.01
N CYS A 107 -8.93 4.11 -7.37
CA CYS A 107 -8.64 3.37 -8.60
C CYS A 107 -8.00 2.00 -8.33
N PRO A 108 -8.76 0.88 -8.38
CA PRO A 108 -8.19 -0.47 -8.33
C PRO A 108 -7.29 -0.77 -9.55
N ILE A 109 -6.10 -1.31 -9.30
CA ILE A 109 -5.14 -1.75 -10.32
C ILE A 109 -4.64 -3.17 -10.02
N PRO A 110 -5.52 -4.19 -10.16
CA PRO A 110 -5.25 -5.54 -9.64
C PRO A 110 -3.96 -6.15 -10.18
N ASP A 111 -3.62 -5.96 -11.46
CA ASP A 111 -2.42 -6.53 -12.07
C ASP A 111 -1.12 -6.06 -11.42
N ARG A 112 -1.11 -4.84 -10.89
CA ARG A 112 0.02 -4.28 -10.14
C ARG A 112 -0.03 -4.67 -8.65
N THR A 113 -1.23 -4.82 -8.10
CA THR A 113 -1.45 -5.00 -6.66
C THR A 113 -1.23 -6.45 -6.20
N TRP A 114 -1.59 -7.46 -7.02
CA TRP A 114 -1.43 -8.87 -6.65
C TRP A 114 -0.01 -9.24 -6.24
N PRO A 115 1.05 -8.93 -7.00
CA PRO A 115 2.40 -9.34 -6.65
C PRO A 115 2.85 -8.79 -5.30
N GLY A 116 2.73 -7.49 -5.08
CA GLY A 116 3.19 -6.83 -3.86
C GLY A 116 2.45 -7.33 -2.61
N LEU A 117 1.13 -7.49 -2.69
CA LEU A 117 0.35 -8.02 -1.57
C LEU A 117 0.59 -9.52 -1.32
N ALA A 118 0.81 -10.32 -2.36
CA ALA A 118 1.14 -11.73 -2.22
C ALA A 118 2.50 -11.92 -1.53
N ASP A 119 3.48 -11.08 -1.86
CA ASP A 119 4.77 -11.05 -1.18
C ASP A 119 4.63 -10.60 0.28
N LEU A 120 3.88 -9.52 0.52
CA LEU A 120 3.68 -8.96 1.86
C LEU A 120 2.91 -9.90 2.79
N LEU A 121 1.78 -10.45 2.36
CA LEU A 121 0.85 -11.19 3.21
C LEU A 121 0.99 -12.72 3.09
N GLY A 122 1.56 -13.19 2.01
CA GLY A 122 1.47 -14.58 1.58
C GLY A 122 0.14 -14.88 0.87
N ILE A 123 0.19 -15.76 -0.12
CA ILE A 123 -0.96 -16.01 -1.00
C ILE A 123 -2.18 -16.58 -0.26
N ASP A 124 -1.97 -17.40 0.77
CA ASP A 124 -3.08 -18.06 1.48
C ASP A 124 -3.85 -17.07 2.38
N LEU A 125 -3.14 -16.17 3.09
CA LEU A 125 -3.79 -15.10 3.85
C LEU A 125 -4.48 -14.12 2.90
N LEU A 126 -3.81 -13.71 1.82
CA LEU A 126 -4.39 -12.79 0.84
C LEU A 126 -5.67 -13.37 0.21
N ALA A 127 -5.66 -14.67 -0.18
CA ALA A 127 -6.84 -15.35 -0.71
C ALA A 127 -8.01 -15.33 0.28
N LYS A 128 -7.74 -15.60 1.58
CA LYS A 128 -8.73 -15.50 2.66
C LYS A 128 -9.31 -14.09 2.74
N LEU A 129 -8.47 -13.06 2.73
CA LEU A 129 -8.86 -11.66 2.87
C LEU A 129 -9.72 -11.16 1.71
N VAL A 130 -9.40 -11.57 0.48
CA VAL A 130 -10.20 -11.17 -0.70
C VAL A 130 -11.35 -12.12 -0.99
N GLY A 131 -11.55 -13.16 -0.17
CA GLY A 131 -12.70 -14.08 -0.26
C GLY A 131 -12.67 -14.98 -1.47
N VAL A 132 -11.50 -15.52 -1.85
CA VAL A 132 -11.36 -16.47 -2.96
C VAL A 132 -10.57 -17.70 -2.54
N ALA A 133 -10.72 -18.81 -3.31
CA ALA A 133 -9.87 -19.98 -3.09
C ALA A 133 -8.39 -19.68 -3.42
N PRO A 134 -7.41 -20.23 -2.68
CA PRO A 134 -5.98 -20.02 -2.97
C PRO A 134 -5.57 -20.35 -4.40
N ALA A 135 -6.19 -21.37 -5.03
CA ALA A 135 -5.94 -21.70 -6.43
C ALA A 135 -6.38 -20.58 -7.39
N SER A 136 -7.51 -19.91 -7.10
CA SER A 136 -7.98 -18.76 -7.89
C SER A 136 -7.06 -17.57 -7.71
N ALA A 137 -6.62 -17.28 -6.48
CA ALA A 137 -5.67 -16.22 -6.18
C ALA A 137 -4.34 -16.40 -6.95
N ARG A 138 -3.81 -17.64 -6.99
CA ARG A 138 -2.60 -17.95 -7.78
C ARG A 138 -2.78 -17.69 -9.28
N ARG A 139 -3.96 -17.98 -9.83
CA ARG A 139 -4.25 -17.72 -11.25
C ARG A 139 -4.38 -16.23 -11.56
N TYR A 140 -4.95 -15.43 -10.65
CA TYR A 140 -4.98 -13.97 -10.78
C TYR A 140 -3.56 -13.39 -10.68
N LEU A 141 -2.77 -13.83 -9.71
CA LEU A 141 -1.37 -13.42 -9.54
C LEU A 141 -0.51 -13.75 -10.77
N ALA A 142 -0.71 -14.92 -11.38
CA ALA A 142 0.01 -15.33 -12.58
C ALA A 142 -0.46 -14.65 -13.88
N GLY A 143 -1.59 -13.91 -13.83
CA GLY A 143 -2.21 -13.33 -15.03
C GLY A 143 -2.95 -14.35 -15.91
N ASP A 144 -3.07 -15.61 -15.46
CA ASP A 144 -3.76 -16.69 -16.19
C ASP A 144 -5.29 -16.46 -16.27
N ARG A 145 -5.80 -15.57 -15.44
CA ARG A 145 -7.21 -15.19 -15.37
C ARG A 145 -7.37 -13.75 -14.96
N ALA A 146 -8.24 -13.00 -15.63
CA ALA A 146 -8.60 -11.65 -15.24
C ALA A 146 -9.25 -11.62 -13.85
N THR A 147 -8.86 -10.64 -13.02
CA THR A 147 -9.45 -10.43 -11.69
C THR A 147 -10.84 -9.84 -11.84
N PRO A 148 -11.91 -10.49 -11.30
CA PRO A 148 -13.26 -9.91 -11.33
C PRO A 148 -13.32 -8.60 -10.52
N ASP A 149 -14.20 -7.68 -10.91
CA ASP A 149 -14.32 -6.35 -10.30
C ASP A 149 -14.52 -6.40 -8.78
N ALA A 150 -15.38 -7.28 -8.29
CA ALA A 150 -15.60 -7.44 -6.86
C ALA A 150 -14.35 -7.92 -6.09
N VAL A 151 -13.51 -8.75 -6.74
CA VAL A 151 -12.24 -9.21 -6.17
C VAL A 151 -11.21 -8.08 -6.26
N ALA A 152 -11.17 -7.33 -7.37
CA ALA A 152 -10.30 -6.18 -7.55
C ALA A 152 -10.57 -5.10 -6.50
N ALA A 153 -11.85 -4.80 -6.22
CA ALA A 153 -12.25 -3.86 -5.17
C ALA A 153 -11.79 -4.31 -3.78
N ARG A 154 -11.95 -5.60 -3.45
CA ARG A 154 -11.47 -6.17 -2.18
C ARG A 154 -9.95 -6.16 -2.09
N LEU A 155 -9.25 -6.56 -3.15
CA LEU A 155 -7.78 -6.51 -3.22
C LEU A 155 -7.25 -5.10 -3.00
N HIS A 156 -7.87 -4.12 -3.67
CA HIS A 156 -7.54 -2.71 -3.51
C HIS A 156 -7.74 -2.24 -2.06
N TRP A 157 -8.88 -2.59 -1.45
CA TRP A 157 -9.16 -2.25 -0.04
C TRP A 157 -8.11 -2.82 0.91
N ILE A 158 -7.65 -4.06 0.69
CA ILE A 158 -6.56 -4.66 1.46
C ILE A 158 -5.25 -3.91 1.25
N ALA A 159 -4.95 -3.46 0.03
CA ALA A 159 -3.76 -2.65 -0.23
C ALA A 159 -3.78 -1.31 0.53
N LEU A 160 -4.94 -0.64 0.59
CA LEU A 160 -5.09 0.59 1.36
C LEU A 160 -4.87 0.36 2.85
N ILE A 161 -5.42 -0.73 3.43
CA ILE A 161 -5.18 -1.12 4.82
C ILE A 161 -3.69 -1.42 5.04
N ALA A 162 -3.04 -2.14 4.13
CA ALA A 162 -1.63 -2.46 4.23
C ALA A 162 -0.74 -1.21 4.17
N GLY A 163 -1.08 -0.25 3.32
CA GLY A 163 -0.42 1.07 3.24
C GLY A 163 -0.56 1.86 4.55
N ASP A 164 -1.77 1.93 5.11
CA ASP A 164 -2.03 2.59 6.41
C ASP A 164 -1.21 1.94 7.55
N LEU A 165 -1.00 0.61 7.51
CA LEU A 165 -0.24 -0.12 8.51
C LEU A 165 1.28 0.02 8.36
N ALA A 166 1.77 0.21 7.13
CA ALA A 166 3.21 0.27 6.83
C ALA A 166 3.92 1.44 7.52
N GLY A 167 3.19 2.52 7.86
CA GLY A 167 3.71 3.63 8.68
C GLY A 167 4.08 3.25 10.12
N SER A 168 3.53 2.14 10.65
CA SER A 168 3.71 1.73 12.05
C SER A 168 4.24 0.31 12.23
N TYR A 169 4.19 -0.53 11.19
CA TYR A 169 4.54 -1.95 11.26
C TYR A 169 5.44 -2.38 10.10
N ASN A 170 6.37 -3.28 10.40
CA ASN A 170 7.06 -4.06 9.37
C ASN A 170 6.14 -5.19 8.84
N GLU A 171 6.58 -5.92 7.82
CA GLU A 171 5.84 -7.01 7.17
C GLU A 171 5.28 -8.04 8.16
N PHE A 172 6.10 -8.48 9.10
CA PHE A 172 5.66 -9.44 10.12
C PHE A 172 4.57 -8.84 11.02
N GLY A 173 4.72 -7.57 11.39
CA GLY A 173 3.73 -6.81 12.16
C GLY A 173 2.40 -6.69 11.42
N ILE A 174 2.44 -6.40 10.09
CA ILE A 174 1.25 -6.30 9.24
C ILE A 174 0.52 -7.65 9.18
N ARG A 175 1.22 -8.75 8.88
CA ARG A 175 0.61 -10.11 8.87
C ARG A 175 -0.03 -10.45 10.21
N ARG A 176 0.67 -10.18 11.31
CA ARG A 176 0.17 -10.43 12.67
C ARG A 176 -1.03 -9.53 13.01
N TRP A 177 -1.05 -8.31 12.48
CA TRP A 177 -2.16 -7.38 12.70
C TRP A 177 -3.47 -7.95 12.16
N PHE A 178 -3.47 -8.52 10.95
CA PHE A 178 -4.65 -9.16 10.37
C PHE A 178 -5.13 -10.37 11.17
N SER A 179 -4.24 -11.09 11.84
CA SER A 179 -4.58 -12.33 12.54
C SER A 179 -4.94 -12.14 14.02
N ARG A 180 -4.74 -10.93 14.57
CA ARG A 180 -4.93 -10.69 16.01
C ARG A 180 -6.34 -10.16 16.31
N ALA A 181 -7.04 -10.81 17.24
CA ALA A 181 -8.33 -10.37 17.75
C ALA A 181 -8.28 -8.92 18.31
N ARG A 182 -9.32 -8.15 18.04
CA ARG A 182 -9.45 -6.73 18.42
C ARG A 182 -10.75 -6.50 19.16
N SER A 183 -10.69 -5.83 20.31
CA SER A 183 -11.90 -5.43 21.07
C SER A 183 -12.82 -4.53 20.25
N GLN A 184 -12.26 -3.66 19.40
CA GLN A 184 -12.99 -2.77 18.51
C GLN A 184 -13.70 -3.50 17.36
N LEU A 185 -13.45 -4.79 17.18
CA LEU A 185 -14.12 -5.67 16.22
C LEU A 185 -14.88 -6.81 16.94
N ASP A 186 -15.42 -6.52 18.11
CA ASP A 186 -16.16 -7.50 18.94
C ASP A 186 -15.35 -8.78 19.22
N GLY A 187 -14.05 -8.64 19.45
CA GLY A 187 -13.14 -9.74 19.71
C GLY A 187 -12.72 -10.54 18.48
N LYS A 188 -13.14 -10.16 17.28
CA LYS A 188 -12.72 -10.82 16.03
C LYS A 188 -11.38 -10.30 15.54
N ALA A 189 -10.65 -11.14 14.80
CA ALA A 189 -9.49 -10.67 14.05
C ALA A 189 -9.94 -9.97 12.74
N PRO A 190 -9.19 -8.97 12.24
CA PRO A 190 -9.46 -8.37 10.93
C PRO A 190 -9.64 -9.40 9.80
N ALA A 191 -8.82 -10.46 9.78
CA ALA A 191 -8.93 -11.53 8.80
C ALA A 191 -10.21 -12.38 8.91
N ASP A 192 -10.89 -12.35 10.04
CA ASP A 192 -12.17 -13.05 10.21
C ASP A 192 -13.35 -12.15 9.81
N VAL A 193 -13.20 -10.84 10.00
CA VAL A 193 -14.17 -9.84 9.52
C VAL A 193 -14.15 -9.75 7.99
N LEU A 194 -12.98 -9.89 7.37
CA LEU A 194 -12.76 -9.80 5.92
C LEU A 194 -12.78 -11.18 5.23
N ALA A 195 -13.26 -12.22 5.91
CA ALA A 195 -13.38 -13.55 5.31
C ALA A 195 -14.66 -13.69 4.46
N GLY A 196 -14.54 -14.42 3.34
CA GLY A 196 -15.68 -14.68 2.45
C GLY A 196 -16.01 -13.51 1.52
N GLU A 197 -17.28 -13.39 1.16
CA GLU A 197 -17.77 -12.31 0.30
C GLU A 197 -18.13 -11.08 1.15
N TRP A 198 -17.58 -9.94 0.75
CA TRP A 198 -17.84 -8.64 1.37
C TRP A 198 -17.63 -7.51 0.36
N SER A 199 -18.18 -6.34 0.68
CA SER A 199 -17.97 -5.10 -0.07
C SER A 199 -17.18 -4.10 0.77
N PRO A 200 -16.31 -3.24 0.16
CA PRO A 200 -15.71 -2.10 0.84
C PRO A 200 -16.72 -1.21 1.57
N ASP A 201 -17.96 -1.19 1.12
CA ASP A 201 -19.05 -0.41 1.70
C ASP A 201 -19.68 -1.03 2.94
N ASP A 202 -19.43 -2.29 3.23
CA ASP A 202 -19.95 -2.97 4.42
C ASP A 202 -19.35 -2.41 5.70
N GLN A 203 -20.11 -2.47 6.79
CA GLN A 203 -19.71 -1.93 8.10
C GLN A 203 -18.42 -2.60 8.62
N GLY A 204 -18.28 -3.91 8.47
CA GLY A 204 -17.12 -4.66 8.95
C GLY A 204 -15.80 -4.22 8.29
N PRO A 205 -15.69 -4.25 6.96
CA PRO A 205 -14.51 -3.76 6.23
C PRO A 205 -14.18 -2.29 6.53
N ARG A 206 -15.18 -1.42 6.64
CA ARG A 206 -14.98 -0.02 7.05
C ARG A 206 -14.41 0.09 8.46
N ALA A 207 -14.90 -0.70 9.42
CA ALA A 207 -14.38 -0.72 10.78
C ALA A 207 -12.91 -1.19 10.81
N VAL A 208 -12.57 -2.21 10.04
CA VAL A 208 -11.18 -2.69 9.92
C VAL A 208 -10.26 -1.59 9.37
N ARG A 209 -10.66 -0.89 8.30
CA ARG A 209 -9.86 0.20 7.73
C ARG A 209 -9.72 1.38 8.71
N THR A 210 -10.81 1.77 9.38
CA THR A 210 -10.76 2.83 10.40
C THR A 210 -9.75 2.51 11.51
N LEU A 211 -9.62 1.25 11.92
CA LEU A 211 -8.62 0.84 12.90
C LEU A 211 -7.18 0.97 12.37
N ALA A 212 -6.94 0.66 11.09
CA ALA A 212 -5.63 0.81 10.48
C ALA A 212 -5.24 2.29 10.37
N THR A 213 -6.14 3.14 9.87
CA THR A 213 -5.91 4.58 9.71
C THR A 213 -5.60 5.27 11.04
N ARG A 214 -6.31 4.91 12.13
CA ARG A 214 -6.01 5.46 13.47
C ARG A 214 -4.59 5.16 13.97
N LEU A 215 -4.00 4.07 13.54
CA LEU A 215 -2.60 3.75 13.90
C LEU A 215 -1.62 4.63 13.12
N LEU A 216 -1.94 4.96 11.90
CA LEU A 216 -1.18 5.92 11.09
C LEU A 216 -1.22 7.30 11.74
N ASP A 217 -2.42 7.78 12.14
CA ASP A 217 -2.61 9.08 12.81
C ASP A 217 -1.84 9.16 14.15
N ALA A 218 -1.84 8.07 14.93
CA ALA A 218 -1.14 8.00 16.20
C ALA A 218 0.39 7.97 16.06
N ALA A 219 0.92 7.54 14.93
CA ALA A 219 2.36 7.54 14.67
C ALA A 219 2.89 8.92 14.23
N ALA A 220 1.97 9.83 13.83
CA ALA A 220 2.30 11.18 13.38
C ALA A 220 2.31 12.23 14.52
N THR A 221 1.91 11.84 15.74
CA THR A 221 1.88 12.70 16.93
C THR A 221 3.07 12.43 17.83
#